data_ad7921da2b8eee39beb53393036d2b77
#
_entry.id   ad7921da2b8eee39beb53393036d2b77
#
_cell.length_a   1.000
_cell.length_b   1.000
_cell.length_c   1.000
_cell.angle_alpha   90.00
_cell.angle_beta   90.00
_cell.angle_gamma   90.00
#
_symmetry.space_group_name_H-M   'P 1'
#
loop_
_entity.id
_entity.type
_entity.pdbx_description
1 polymer ?
#
loop_
_entity_poly.entity_id
_entity_poly.type
_entity_poly.pdbx_seq_one_letter_code
_entity_poly.pdbx_strand_id
1 'polypeptide(L)'
;MSLIRGGHNFSVVSTSQRWISSHYMKANLIVNFDKRSCETHINDVDEEGINIFNSDEQEDVEGIGVPLSSIAKKYPLKSLMYGVGAVAVLSSVIGFKKEEMNQIIKTEYPRGIDNNISFASEIYDIVNPKCGSKFPLERGDYKRPIITGNEAISLGAVAGGLDTYYGYPMTPASSILHFLAKQAENFGLAVVHAESEIAVINMAIGSAFTGAKSMVGTSGGGFALMTEGFSLAGMTETPLLVILSQRPGPATGVPTYTEQADLTSSLSAGHGDFLRIVASPGTIEEAYYLTAEMMDIVWKFQTPGILLTEKHLSESSITVDIEIEKAKWAEPKMHQGENYKRYLDTEDGISPMLFPPSKETIKWNSYEHDEFGITTEDANLIEKMHDKRNKKNRVIQDYLMNLNTVNVYGNGEPIIFSYGSTTMSVLEALKYGNIEATVVQPIYLNPIPIWNLESYRDKENLVVEMSSTGQFATLLKEKIGISPKAELRQYNGRPFDPIDLSNKIKEVF
;
A
#
# COMPACT_ATOMS: atom_id res chain seq x y z
N MET A 1 -11.41 4.21 -1.40
CA MET A 1 -11.83 5.55 -1.86
C MET A 1 -11.96 6.46 -0.63
N SER A 2 -11.25 7.58 -0.61
CA SER A 2 -11.31 8.53 0.52
C SER A 2 -12.74 9.03 0.72
N LEU A 3 -13.24 9.02 1.95
CA LEU A 3 -14.57 9.52 2.31
C LEU A 3 -14.61 11.05 2.52
N ILE A 4 -13.52 11.76 2.20
CA ILE A 4 -13.50 13.23 2.29
C ILE A 4 -14.43 13.78 1.21
N ARG A 5 -15.51 14.43 1.64
CA ARG A 5 -16.50 15.04 0.76
C ARG A 5 -16.10 16.48 0.45
N GLY A 6 -16.17 16.83 -0.83
CA GLY A 6 -15.84 18.15 -1.35
C GLY A 6 -14.41 18.25 -1.89
N GLY A 7 -14.14 19.34 -2.58
CA GLY A 7 -12.89 19.55 -3.29
C GLY A 7 -12.88 18.94 -4.69
N HIS A 8 -11.73 19.05 -5.34
CA HIS A 8 -11.49 18.50 -6.66
C HIS A 8 -11.03 17.04 -6.56
N ASN A 9 -11.64 16.15 -7.34
CA ASN A 9 -11.27 14.75 -7.42
C ASN A 9 -11.07 14.36 -8.88
N PHE A 10 -10.10 13.50 -9.13
CA PHE A 10 -9.84 12.93 -10.45
C PHE A 10 -9.37 11.48 -10.31
N SER A 11 -9.48 10.72 -11.40
CA SER A 11 -8.94 9.37 -11.53
C SER A 11 -8.12 9.29 -12.81
N VAL A 12 -6.99 8.60 -12.74
CA VAL A 12 -6.14 8.29 -13.89
C VAL A 12 -6.28 6.81 -14.19
N VAL A 13 -6.55 6.46 -15.44
CA VAL A 13 -6.62 5.08 -15.92
C VAL A 13 -5.64 4.93 -17.07
N SER A 14 -4.70 4.01 -16.92
CA SER A 14 -3.73 3.69 -17.96
C SER A 14 -4.01 2.29 -18.51
N THR A 15 -3.96 2.14 -19.81
CA THR A 15 -4.09 0.86 -20.50
C THR A 15 -3.10 0.78 -21.65
N SER A 16 -2.50 -0.38 -21.88
CA SER A 16 -1.50 -0.58 -22.92
C SER A 16 -1.33 -2.08 -23.22
N GLN A 17 -0.83 -2.41 -24.41
CA GLN A 17 -0.39 -3.76 -24.74
C GLN A 17 0.88 -4.19 -23.99
N ARG A 18 1.69 -3.23 -23.55
CA ARG A 18 2.84 -3.46 -22.67
C ARG A 18 2.48 -3.26 -21.20
N TRP A 19 3.23 -3.86 -20.31
CA TRP A 19 3.11 -3.61 -18.87
C TRP A 19 3.47 -2.16 -18.56
N ILE A 20 2.58 -1.46 -17.85
CA ILE A 20 2.76 -0.10 -17.33
C ILE A 20 2.99 -0.22 -15.83
N SER A 21 4.14 0.28 -15.36
CA SER A 21 4.51 0.22 -13.94
C SER A 21 4.04 1.44 -13.16
N SER A 22 3.85 2.59 -13.81
CA SER A 22 3.40 3.84 -13.17
C SER A 22 2.58 4.69 -14.13
N HIS A 23 1.74 5.58 -13.59
CA HIS A 23 0.94 6.50 -14.38
C HIS A 23 1.76 7.68 -14.90
N TYR A 24 1.40 8.15 -16.08
CA TYR A 24 1.88 9.41 -16.66
C TYR A 24 0.91 10.53 -16.28
N MET A 25 1.43 11.73 -16.03
CA MET A 25 0.58 12.91 -15.75
C MET A 25 -0.10 13.44 -17.01
N LYS A 26 0.58 13.33 -18.18
CA LYS A 26 -0.04 13.63 -19.48
C LYS A 26 -0.99 12.53 -19.89
N ALA A 27 -2.19 12.89 -20.32
CA ALA A 27 -3.27 11.97 -20.68
C ALA A 27 -3.72 12.15 -22.15
N ASN A 28 -3.92 11.02 -22.83
CA ASN A 28 -4.46 11.03 -24.20
C ASN A 28 -5.94 11.43 -24.26
N LEU A 29 -6.68 11.21 -23.16
CA LEU A 29 -8.07 11.62 -23.04
C LEU A 29 -8.31 12.21 -21.65
N ILE A 30 -8.83 13.44 -21.60
CA ILE A 30 -9.34 14.05 -20.37
C ILE A 30 -10.83 14.30 -20.52
N VAL A 31 -11.62 13.94 -19.51
CA VAL A 31 -13.05 14.21 -19.44
C VAL A 31 -13.32 15.12 -18.23
N ASN A 32 -13.65 16.37 -18.52
CA ASN A 32 -13.88 17.42 -17.53
C ASN A 32 -15.37 17.66 -17.32
N PHE A 33 -15.87 17.48 -16.10
CA PHE A 33 -17.27 17.61 -15.75
C PHE A 33 -17.69 19.04 -15.37
N ASP A 34 -16.74 19.84 -14.88
CA ASP A 34 -16.96 21.18 -14.39
C ASP A 34 -15.82 22.14 -14.76
N LYS A 35 -16.06 23.44 -14.53
CA LYS A 35 -15.08 24.48 -14.81
C LYS A 35 -13.76 24.28 -14.10
N ARG A 36 -13.79 23.92 -12.80
CA ARG A 36 -12.60 23.75 -11.99
C ARG A 36 -11.73 22.59 -12.50
N SER A 37 -12.34 21.47 -12.88
CA SER A 37 -11.60 20.32 -13.42
C SER A 37 -10.89 20.70 -14.73
N CYS A 38 -11.58 21.45 -15.59
CA CYS A 38 -11.00 21.91 -16.82
C CYS A 38 -9.81 22.87 -16.60
N GLU A 39 -9.98 23.91 -15.77
CA GLU A 39 -8.91 24.85 -15.41
C GLU A 39 -7.69 24.16 -14.77
N THR A 40 -7.93 23.09 -14.02
CA THR A 40 -6.86 22.33 -13.33
C THR A 40 -6.08 21.44 -14.30
N HIS A 41 -6.77 20.78 -15.25
CA HIS A 41 -6.19 19.69 -16.04
C HIS A 41 -6.02 19.98 -17.53
N ILE A 42 -6.34 21.19 -18.01
CA ILE A 42 -6.18 21.50 -19.44
C ILE A 42 -4.74 21.33 -19.93
N ASN A 43 -3.77 21.62 -19.06
CA ASN A 43 -2.35 21.46 -19.36
C ASN A 43 -1.86 20.00 -19.23
N ASP A 44 -2.68 19.09 -18.72
CA ASP A 44 -2.36 17.67 -18.59
C ASP A 44 -2.75 16.87 -19.84
N VAL A 45 -3.37 17.49 -20.83
CA VAL A 45 -3.65 16.87 -22.14
C VAL A 45 -2.33 16.66 -22.88
N ASP A 46 -2.14 15.44 -23.41
CA ASP A 46 -1.01 15.12 -24.29
C ASP A 46 -1.10 15.89 -25.62
N GLU A 47 0.01 16.08 -26.34
CA GLU A 47 0.05 16.81 -27.61
C GLU A 47 -0.91 16.26 -28.66
N GLU A 48 -1.10 14.93 -28.71
CA GLU A 48 -2.08 14.27 -29.57
C GLU A 48 -3.40 13.93 -28.86
N GLY A 49 -3.53 14.38 -27.61
CA GLY A 49 -4.64 14.09 -26.73
C GLY A 49 -5.94 14.79 -27.10
N ILE A 50 -7.00 14.43 -26.39
CA ILE A 50 -8.33 15.05 -26.52
C ILE A 50 -8.80 15.52 -25.14
N ASN A 51 -9.26 16.76 -25.08
CA ASN A 51 -10.04 17.27 -23.97
C ASN A 51 -11.53 17.22 -24.34
N ILE A 52 -12.34 16.53 -23.53
CA ILE A 52 -13.80 16.53 -23.62
C ILE A 52 -14.33 17.21 -22.38
N PHE A 53 -15.14 18.25 -22.55
CA PHE A 53 -15.56 19.08 -21.43
C PHE A 53 -17.06 19.35 -21.45
N ASN A 54 -17.59 19.72 -20.28
CA ASN A 54 -18.98 20.12 -20.13
C ASN A 54 -19.21 21.54 -20.69
N SER A 55 -19.76 21.63 -21.89
CA SER A 55 -20.00 22.93 -22.56
C SER A 55 -21.10 23.80 -21.93
N ASP A 56 -21.87 23.25 -20.97
CA ASP A 56 -22.80 24.05 -20.17
C ASP A 56 -22.09 24.87 -19.07
N GLU A 57 -20.86 24.52 -18.73
CA GLU A 57 -20.07 25.15 -17.68
C GLU A 57 -18.94 26.04 -18.24
N GLN A 58 -18.56 25.82 -19.51
CA GLN A 58 -17.45 26.55 -20.17
C GLN A 58 -17.68 26.71 -21.67
N GLU A 59 -17.29 27.87 -22.22
CA GLU A 59 -17.47 28.18 -23.64
C GLU A 59 -16.13 28.27 -24.40
N ASP A 60 -15.09 28.86 -23.83
CA ASP A 60 -13.81 29.17 -24.52
C ASP A 60 -12.69 28.20 -24.10
N VAL A 61 -12.86 26.89 -24.35
CA VAL A 61 -11.88 25.86 -24.06
C VAL A 61 -11.58 25.03 -25.30
N GLU A 62 -10.31 24.77 -25.53
CA GLU A 62 -9.88 23.86 -26.59
C GLU A 62 -10.33 22.44 -26.32
N GLY A 63 -11.03 21.81 -27.28
CA GLY A 63 -11.50 20.44 -27.13
C GLY A 63 -12.93 20.25 -27.68
N ILE A 64 -13.57 19.19 -27.25
CA ILE A 64 -14.92 18.81 -27.66
C ILE A 64 -15.90 19.11 -26.54
N GLY A 65 -16.71 20.12 -26.74
CA GLY A 65 -17.81 20.47 -25.84
C GLY A 65 -18.99 19.52 -25.97
N VAL A 66 -19.48 19.02 -24.81
CA VAL A 66 -20.67 18.17 -24.64
C VAL A 66 -21.56 18.82 -23.58
N PRO A 67 -22.84 19.09 -23.85
CA PRO A 67 -23.74 19.78 -22.92
C PRO A 67 -24.24 18.80 -21.81
N LEU A 68 -23.31 18.33 -21.00
CA LEU A 68 -23.54 17.28 -19.99
C LEU A 68 -24.62 17.66 -18.98
N SER A 69 -24.58 18.90 -18.46
CA SER A 69 -25.53 19.38 -17.45
C SER A 69 -26.94 19.51 -18.02
N SER A 70 -27.08 20.01 -19.26
CA SER A 70 -28.37 20.14 -19.94
C SER A 70 -29.01 18.80 -20.24
N ILE A 71 -28.20 17.81 -20.68
CA ILE A 71 -28.69 16.46 -20.91
C ILE A 71 -29.04 15.77 -19.58
N ALA A 72 -28.20 15.89 -18.56
CA ALA A 72 -28.43 15.28 -17.25
C ALA A 72 -29.71 15.80 -16.56
N LYS A 73 -30.15 17.04 -16.85
CA LYS A 73 -31.40 17.59 -16.31
C LYS A 73 -32.66 16.82 -16.75
N LYS A 74 -32.59 16.04 -17.82
CA LYS A 74 -33.69 15.23 -18.32
C LYS A 74 -33.92 13.98 -17.48
N TYR A 75 -32.93 13.60 -16.63
CA TYR A 75 -32.88 12.34 -15.88
C TYR A 75 -32.92 12.55 -14.37
N PRO A 76 -33.43 11.57 -13.58
CA PRO A 76 -33.32 11.60 -12.13
C PRO A 76 -31.85 11.46 -11.70
N LEU A 77 -31.49 12.01 -10.52
CA LEU A 77 -30.15 11.89 -9.94
C LEU A 77 -29.00 12.45 -10.81
N LYS A 78 -29.14 13.67 -11.28
CA LYS A 78 -28.23 14.39 -12.21
C LYS A 78 -26.73 14.20 -11.90
N SER A 79 -26.31 14.26 -10.63
CA SER A 79 -24.89 14.14 -10.24
C SER A 79 -24.31 12.75 -10.48
N LEU A 80 -25.13 11.71 -10.50
CA LEU A 80 -24.69 10.33 -10.78
C LEU A 80 -24.58 10.08 -12.29
N MET A 81 -25.23 10.89 -13.12
CA MET A 81 -25.17 10.74 -14.58
C MET A 81 -23.79 11.04 -15.15
N TYR A 82 -23.00 11.94 -14.55
CA TYR A 82 -21.68 12.30 -15.07
C TYR A 82 -20.73 11.10 -15.17
N GLY A 83 -20.73 10.21 -14.18
CA GLY A 83 -19.94 8.98 -14.24
C GLY A 83 -20.33 8.07 -15.41
N VAL A 84 -21.63 7.95 -15.67
CA VAL A 84 -22.14 7.18 -16.83
C VAL A 84 -21.78 7.89 -18.15
N GLY A 85 -21.79 9.22 -18.16
CA GLY A 85 -21.32 10.04 -19.30
C GLY A 85 -19.86 9.79 -19.63
N ALA A 86 -18.99 9.68 -18.62
CA ALA A 86 -17.59 9.33 -18.82
C ALA A 86 -17.42 7.95 -19.46
N VAL A 87 -18.23 6.96 -19.08
CA VAL A 87 -18.23 5.63 -19.71
C VAL A 87 -18.60 5.73 -21.18
N ALA A 88 -19.59 6.57 -21.53
CA ALA A 88 -20.00 6.78 -22.92
C ALA A 88 -18.88 7.44 -23.75
N VAL A 89 -18.25 8.47 -23.22
CA VAL A 89 -17.09 9.13 -23.84
C VAL A 89 -15.96 8.14 -24.07
N LEU A 90 -15.55 7.43 -23.01
CA LEU A 90 -14.47 6.45 -23.09
C LEU A 90 -14.79 5.36 -24.11
N SER A 91 -15.98 4.76 -24.05
CA SER A 91 -16.41 3.72 -25.00
C SER A 91 -16.31 4.17 -26.45
N SER A 92 -16.72 5.40 -26.74
CA SER A 92 -16.62 5.97 -28.08
C SER A 92 -15.15 6.13 -28.50
N VAL A 93 -14.32 6.74 -27.68
CA VAL A 93 -12.92 7.08 -28.00
C VAL A 93 -12.06 5.82 -28.19
N ILE A 94 -12.30 4.74 -27.39
CA ILE A 94 -11.57 3.47 -27.51
C ILE A 94 -12.15 2.52 -28.57
N GLY A 95 -13.21 2.92 -29.28
CA GLY A 95 -13.75 2.15 -30.39
C GLY A 95 -14.77 1.09 -30.02
N PHE A 96 -15.36 1.12 -28.83
CA PHE A 96 -16.46 0.22 -28.46
C PHE A 96 -17.74 0.64 -29.15
N LYS A 97 -18.52 -0.36 -29.63
CA LYS A 97 -19.84 -0.13 -30.19
C LYS A 97 -20.83 0.24 -29.06
N LYS A 98 -21.90 0.92 -29.45
CA LYS A 98 -22.95 1.34 -28.50
C LYS A 98 -23.57 0.18 -27.73
N GLU A 99 -23.73 -1.00 -28.38
CA GLU A 99 -24.24 -2.22 -27.76
C GLU A 99 -23.31 -2.73 -26.66
N GLU A 100 -22.01 -2.64 -26.87
CA GLU A 100 -20.99 -3.05 -25.89
C GLU A 100 -20.99 -2.11 -24.67
N MET A 101 -21.05 -0.80 -24.92
CA MET A 101 -21.22 0.21 -23.86
C MET A 101 -22.49 -0.07 -23.04
N ASN A 102 -23.61 -0.33 -23.69
CA ASN A 102 -24.88 -0.64 -23.03
C ASN A 102 -24.76 -1.90 -22.13
N GLN A 103 -24.02 -2.92 -22.58
CA GLN A 103 -23.80 -4.11 -21.79
C GLN A 103 -22.95 -3.82 -20.54
N ILE A 104 -21.92 -3.01 -20.65
CA ILE A 104 -21.11 -2.54 -19.50
C ILE A 104 -22.01 -1.80 -18.49
N ILE A 105 -22.84 -0.87 -18.97
CA ILE A 105 -23.75 -0.08 -18.12
C ILE A 105 -24.75 -1.00 -17.39
N LYS A 106 -25.30 -2.01 -18.06
CA LYS A 106 -26.20 -2.98 -17.43
C LYS A 106 -25.54 -3.77 -16.29
N THR A 107 -24.28 -4.12 -16.44
CA THR A 107 -23.53 -4.89 -15.46
C THR A 107 -23.07 -4.02 -14.28
N GLU A 108 -22.49 -2.86 -14.57
CA GLU A 108 -21.78 -2.05 -13.57
C GLU A 108 -22.68 -1.01 -12.89
N TYR A 109 -23.80 -0.59 -13.54
CA TYR A 109 -24.71 0.43 -13.04
C TYR A 109 -26.16 -0.11 -12.94
N PRO A 110 -26.44 -1.11 -12.08
CA PRO A 110 -27.72 -1.81 -12.06
C PRO A 110 -28.92 -0.98 -11.56
N ARG A 111 -28.66 0.19 -10.96
CA ARG A 111 -29.73 1.10 -10.50
C ARG A 111 -30.08 2.10 -11.58
N GLY A 112 -31.35 2.11 -12.01
CA GLY A 112 -31.82 3.03 -13.03
C GLY A 112 -31.28 2.74 -14.43
N ILE A 113 -31.11 1.46 -14.80
CA ILE A 113 -30.47 0.98 -16.02
C ILE A 113 -30.98 1.72 -17.28
N ASP A 114 -32.28 1.88 -17.46
CA ASP A 114 -32.85 2.49 -18.66
C ASP A 114 -32.46 3.98 -18.80
N ASN A 115 -32.46 4.71 -17.66
CA ASN A 115 -32.02 6.09 -17.61
C ASN A 115 -30.53 6.21 -17.91
N ASN A 116 -29.71 5.31 -17.34
CA ASN A 116 -28.27 5.29 -17.56
C ASN A 116 -27.95 5.01 -19.02
N ILE A 117 -28.58 4.02 -19.63
CA ILE A 117 -28.40 3.69 -21.06
C ILE A 117 -28.85 4.83 -21.96
N SER A 118 -30.01 5.45 -21.68
CA SER A 118 -30.53 6.55 -22.48
C SER A 118 -29.59 7.75 -22.42
N PHE A 119 -29.13 8.13 -21.22
CA PHE A 119 -28.17 9.23 -21.05
C PHE A 119 -26.84 8.93 -21.75
N ALA A 120 -26.27 7.76 -21.53
CA ALA A 120 -25.01 7.36 -22.17
C ALA A 120 -25.12 7.35 -23.70
N SER A 121 -26.27 6.90 -24.22
CA SER A 121 -26.52 6.88 -25.67
C SER A 121 -26.54 8.26 -26.27
N GLU A 122 -27.16 9.25 -25.59
CA GLU A 122 -27.16 10.65 -26.06
C GLU A 122 -25.71 11.22 -26.10
N ILE A 123 -24.91 10.94 -25.08
CA ILE A 123 -23.49 11.38 -25.01
C ILE A 123 -22.66 10.68 -26.09
N TYR A 124 -22.82 9.38 -26.25
CA TYR A 124 -22.11 8.60 -27.29
C TYR A 124 -22.38 9.14 -28.69
N ASP A 125 -23.65 9.45 -29.00
CA ASP A 125 -24.04 9.96 -30.30
C ASP A 125 -23.47 11.37 -30.60
N ILE A 126 -23.18 12.16 -29.57
CA ILE A 126 -22.54 13.47 -29.72
C ILE A 126 -21.04 13.34 -29.94
N VAL A 127 -20.39 12.41 -29.21
CA VAL A 127 -18.93 12.25 -29.16
C VAL A 127 -18.41 11.40 -30.33
N ASN A 128 -19.10 10.30 -30.65
CA ASN A 128 -18.62 9.31 -31.62
C ASN A 128 -18.35 9.88 -33.03
N PRO A 129 -19.17 10.79 -33.60
CA PRO A 129 -18.88 11.41 -34.89
C PRO A 129 -17.65 12.32 -34.91
N LYS A 130 -17.24 12.83 -33.72
CA LYS A 130 -16.14 13.80 -33.58
C LYS A 130 -14.79 13.14 -33.31
N CYS A 131 -14.76 12.05 -32.51
CA CYS A 131 -13.53 11.39 -32.07
C CYS A 131 -13.69 9.89 -31.78
N GLY A 132 -14.70 9.25 -32.32
CA GLY A 132 -14.87 7.80 -32.16
C GLY A 132 -13.67 7.03 -32.69
N SER A 133 -13.23 6.04 -31.94
CA SER A 133 -12.05 5.19 -32.26
C SER A 133 -10.74 5.96 -32.47
N LYS A 134 -10.58 7.14 -31.84
CA LYS A 134 -9.29 7.85 -31.94
C LYS A 134 -8.16 7.09 -31.25
N PHE A 135 -8.46 6.40 -30.13
CA PHE A 135 -7.51 5.57 -29.41
C PHE A 135 -8.06 4.14 -29.28
N PRO A 136 -8.10 3.37 -30.39
CA PRO A 136 -8.73 2.06 -30.38
C PRO A 136 -7.94 1.09 -29.48
N LEU A 137 -8.66 0.35 -28.65
CA LEU A 137 -8.10 -0.70 -27.82
C LEU A 137 -8.45 -2.07 -28.37
N GLU A 138 -7.45 -2.94 -28.49
CA GLU A 138 -7.65 -4.36 -28.78
C GLU A 138 -8.05 -5.09 -27.49
N ARG A 139 -8.92 -6.10 -27.63
CA ARG A 139 -9.29 -6.96 -26.51
C ARG A 139 -8.18 -7.94 -26.22
N GLY A 140 -7.86 -8.10 -24.96
CA GLY A 140 -6.96 -9.15 -24.50
C GLY A 140 -7.61 -10.53 -24.57
N ASP A 141 -6.78 -11.57 -24.62
CA ASP A 141 -7.20 -12.97 -24.78
C ASP A 141 -7.90 -13.53 -23.53
N TYR A 142 -7.61 -12.98 -22.35
CA TYR A 142 -8.22 -13.42 -21.09
C TYR A 142 -8.47 -12.29 -20.11
N LYS A 143 -9.39 -12.53 -19.16
CA LYS A 143 -9.74 -11.58 -18.12
C LYS A 143 -8.87 -11.79 -16.89
N ARG A 144 -8.26 -10.71 -16.41
CA ARG A 144 -7.56 -10.68 -15.13
C ARG A 144 -8.41 -10.00 -14.06
N PRO A 145 -8.32 -10.42 -12.80
CA PRO A 145 -8.91 -9.64 -11.71
C PRO A 145 -8.22 -8.29 -11.59
N ILE A 146 -9.00 -7.28 -11.21
CA ILE A 146 -8.51 -5.94 -10.87
C ILE A 146 -8.71 -5.79 -9.37
N ILE A 147 -7.64 -5.51 -8.63
CA ILE A 147 -7.68 -5.29 -7.19
C ILE A 147 -6.89 -4.04 -6.80
N THR A 148 -7.25 -3.46 -5.65
CA THR A 148 -6.48 -2.39 -5.03
C THR A 148 -5.35 -2.96 -4.17
N GLY A 149 -4.35 -2.11 -3.84
CA GLY A 149 -3.29 -2.52 -2.90
C GLY A 149 -3.84 -2.93 -1.54
N ASN A 150 -4.85 -2.22 -1.02
CA ASN A 150 -5.48 -2.58 0.25
C ASN A 150 -6.30 -3.88 0.17
N GLU A 151 -6.90 -4.21 -0.97
CA GLU A 151 -7.51 -5.53 -1.19
C GLU A 151 -6.45 -6.62 -1.25
N ALA A 152 -5.32 -6.37 -1.93
CA ALA A 152 -4.19 -7.30 -1.97
C ALA A 152 -3.62 -7.57 -0.56
N ILE A 153 -3.40 -6.52 0.23
CA ILE A 153 -2.98 -6.61 1.65
C ILE A 153 -4.00 -7.44 2.45
N SER A 154 -5.28 -7.14 2.31
CA SER A 154 -6.36 -7.85 3.01
C SER A 154 -6.39 -9.34 2.66
N LEU A 155 -6.32 -9.66 1.37
CA LEU A 155 -6.30 -11.04 0.88
C LEU A 155 -5.02 -11.78 1.29
N GLY A 156 -3.86 -11.10 1.26
CA GLY A 156 -2.59 -11.64 1.74
C GLY A 156 -2.63 -11.96 3.24
N ALA A 157 -3.24 -11.09 4.06
CA ALA A 157 -3.42 -11.35 5.48
C ALA A 157 -4.32 -12.57 5.73
N VAL A 158 -5.44 -12.70 5.00
CA VAL A 158 -6.32 -13.88 5.06
C VAL A 158 -5.56 -15.15 4.66
N ALA A 159 -4.78 -15.11 3.59
CA ALA A 159 -3.93 -16.22 3.17
C ALA A 159 -2.84 -16.55 4.19
N GLY A 160 -2.35 -15.56 4.95
CA GLY A 160 -1.44 -15.72 6.08
C GLY A 160 -2.11 -16.19 7.38
N GLY A 161 -3.43 -16.46 7.35
CA GLY A 161 -4.17 -17.01 8.48
C GLY A 161 -4.74 -15.97 9.44
N LEU A 162 -5.07 -14.77 8.96
CA LEU A 162 -5.71 -13.73 9.76
C LEU A 162 -7.01 -14.23 10.40
N ASP A 163 -7.18 -14.04 11.72
CA ASP A 163 -8.41 -14.32 12.45
C ASP A 163 -9.16 -13.04 12.80
N THR A 164 -8.44 -11.96 13.13
CA THR A 164 -9.05 -10.73 13.62
C THR A 164 -8.41 -9.49 13.01
N TYR A 165 -9.25 -8.51 12.64
CA TYR A 165 -8.81 -7.20 12.21
C TYR A 165 -9.43 -6.10 13.06
N TYR A 166 -8.60 -5.18 13.53
CA TYR A 166 -9.03 -4.01 14.29
C TYR A 166 -8.64 -2.74 13.54
N GLY A 167 -9.56 -1.80 13.39
CA GLY A 167 -9.30 -0.54 12.71
C GLY A 167 -10.08 0.63 13.29
N TYR A 168 -9.46 1.80 13.31
CA TYR A 168 -10.11 3.09 13.35
C TYR A 168 -9.92 3.75 11.98
N PRO A 169 -10.98 4.25 11.32
CA PRO A 169 -10.90 4.68 9.93
C PRO A 169 -9.94 5.85 9.72
N MET A 170 -8.78 5.59 9.14
CA MET A 170 -7.80 6.59 8.75
C MET A 170 -7.35 6.36 7.31
N THR A 171 -7.55 7.36 6.45
CA THR A 171 -7.09 7.33 5.04
C THR A 171 -5.55 7.32 5.01
N PRO A 172 -4.91 6.43 4.19
CA PRO A 172 -5.51 5.56 3.18
C PRO A 172 -5.82 4.12 3.62
N ALA A 173 -5.61 3.73 4.88
CA ALA A 173 -5.84 2.36 5.36
C ALA A 173 -7.34 1.97 5.53
N SER A 174 -8.27 2.93 5.49
CA SER A 174 -9.70 2.69 5.78
C SER A 174 -10.35 1.64 4.88
N SER A 175 -9.91 1.48 3.63
CA SER A 175 -10.49 0.50 2.71
C SER A 175 -10.16 -0.94 3.09
N ILE A 176 -9.10 -1.21 3.87
CA ILE A 176 -8.84 -2.52 4.48
C ILE A 176 -10.00 -2.91 5.41
N LEU A 177 -10.38 -1.99 6.32
CA LEU A 177 -11.50 -2.19 7.24
C LEU A 177 -12.80 -2.49 6.47
N HIS A 178 -13.09 -1.70 5.43
CA HIS A 178 -14.32 -1.85 4.65
C HIS A 178 -14.34 -3.17 3.86
N PHE A 179 -13.21 -3.55 3.25
CA PHE A 179 -13.10 -4.80 2.51
C PHE A 179 -13.27 -6.02 3.42
N LEU A 180 -12.49 -6.08 4.50
CA LEU A 180 -12.55 -7.19 5.45
C LEU A 180 -13.91 -7.29 6.15
N ALA A 181 -14.53 -6.16 6.53
CA ALA A 181 -15.89 -6.17 7.12
C ALA A 181 -16.93 -6.72 6.13
N LYS A 182 -16.83 -6.37 4.84
CA LYS A 182 -17.72 -6.90 3.79
C LYS A 182 -17.54 -8.40 3.57
N GLN A 183 -16.34 -8.92 3.78
CA GLN A 183 -15.99 -10.32 3.55
C GLN A 183 -15.89 -11.15 4.84
N ALA A 184 -16.21 -10.57 6.00
CA ALA A 184 -16.01 -11.18 7.30
C ALA A 184 -16.65 -12.58 7.43
N GLU A 185 -17.90 -12.73 7.00
CA GLU A 185 -18.61 -14.02 7.00
C GLU A 185 -17.97 -15.04 6.04
N ASN A 186 -17.57 -14.59 4.85
CA ASN A 186 -16.97 -15.47 3.83
C ASN A 186 -15.62 -16.04 4.28
N PHE A 187 -14.84 -15.26 5.02
CA PHE A 187 -13.49 -15.65 5.46
C PHE A 187 -13.47 -16.13 6.92
N GLY A 188 -14.59 -16.08 7.65
CA GLY A 188 -14.66 -16.47 9.06
C GLY A 188 -13.89 -15.52 9.99
N LEU A 189 -13.82 -14.23 9.68
CA LEU A 189 -13.06 -13.21 10.40
C LEU A 189 -13.90 -12.45 11.42
N ALA A 190 -13.26 -12.02 12.51
CA ALA A 190 -13.77 -10.98 13.37
C ALA A 190 -13.17 -9.62 12.96
N VAL A 191 -14.04 -8.69 12.55
CA VAL A 191 -13.63 -7.34 12.12
C VAL A 191 -14.27 -6.30 13.03
N VAL A 192 -13.46 -5.48 13.69
CA VAL A 192 -13.89 -4.52 14.70
C VAL A 192 -13.51 -3.10 14.33
N HIS A 193 -14.50 -2.22 14.25
CA HIS A 193 -14.30 -0.78 14.20
C HIS A 193 -14.28 -0.24 15.63
N ALA A 194 -13.10 0.06 16.15
CA ALA A 194 -12.91 0.59 17.50
C ALA A 194 -13.04 2.12 17.56
N GLU A 195 -13.12 2.69 18.77
CA GLU A 195 -13.30 4.12 18.98
C GLU A 195 -12.04 4.97 18.79
N SER A 196 -10.85 4.36 18.82
CA SER A 196 -9.57 5.06 18.63
C SER A 196 -8.45 4.08 18.27
N GLU A 197 -7.33 4.61 17.79
CA GLU A 197 -6.13 3.83 17.50
C GLU A 197 -5.52 3.19 18.76
N ILE A 198 -5.65 3.84 19.91
CA ILE A 198 -5.20 3.29 21.20
C ILE A 198 -6.00 2.00 21.52
N ALA A 199 -7.31 2.03 21.33
CA ALA A 199 -8.14 0.86 21.50
C ALA A 199 -7.81 -0.24 20.48
N VAL A 200 -7.60 0.14 19.21
CA VAL A 200 -7.25 -0.78 18.11
C VAL A 200 -6.04 -1.64 18.47
N ILE A 201 -4.91 -1.04 18.85
CA ILE A 201 -3.70 -1.80 19.11
C ILE A 201 -3.82 -2.67 20.37
N ASN A 202 -4.47 -2.17 21.42
CA ASN A 202 -4.65 -2.93 22.66
C ASN A 202 -5.63 -4.12 22.48
N MET A 203 -6.69 -3.97 21.67
CA MET A 203 -7.57 -5.07 21.28
C MET A 203 -6.81 -6.15 20.50
N ALA A 204 -5.93 -5.77 19.58
CA ALA A 204 -5.12 -6.69 18.80
C ALA A 204 -4.13 -7.47 19.67
N ILE A 205 -3.48 -6.81 20.64
CA ILE A 205 -2.62 -7.45 21.63
C ILE A 205 -3.41 -8.46 22.48
N GLY A 206 -4.61 -8.07 22.94
CA GLY A 206 -5.50 -8.95 23.67
C GLY A 206 -5.97 -10.17 22.88
N SER A 207 -6.23 -10.01 21.58
CA SER A 207 -6.54 -11.11 20.68
C SER A 207 -5.36 -12.08 20.53
N ALA A 208 -4.15 -11.57 20.32
CA ALA A 208 -2.96 -12.40 20.20
C ALA A 208 -2.70 -13.23 21.46
N PHE A 209 -3.09 -12.72 22.66
CA PHE A 209 -3.06 -13.47 23.90
C PHE A 209 -3.94 -14.73 23.87
N THR A 210 -5.03 -14.71 23.12
CA THR A 210 -5.94 -15.87 22.95
C THR A 210 -5.53 -16.80 21.81
N GLY A 211 -4.47 -16.49 21.09
CA GLY A 211 -4.00 -17.24 19.92
C GLY A 211 -4.59 -16.76 18.60
N ALA A 212 -5.45 -15.73 18.60
CA ALA A 212 -6.00 -15.19 17.38
C ALA A 212 -4.97 -14.32 16.63
N LYS A 213 -4.74 -14.64 15.38
CA LYS A 213 -3.83 -13.90 14.51
C LYS A 213 -4.43 -12.56 14.12
N SER A 214 -3.83 -11.49 14.63
CA SER A 214 -4.37 -10.13 14.57
C SER A 214 -3.58 -9.23 13.63
N MET A 215 -4.30 -8.37 12.93
CA MET A 215 -3.74 -7.29 12.12
C MET A 215 -4.47 -5.98 12.43
N VAL A 216 -3.74 -4.87 12.37
CA VAL A 216 -4.30 -3.52 12.49
C VAL A 216 -3.86 -2.66 11.30
N GLY A 217 -4.67 -1.67 10.91
CA GLY A 217 -4.33 -0.77 9.81
C GLY A 217 -4.59 0.68 10.19
N THR A 218 -3.63 1.55 9.86
CA THR A 218 -3.65 2.98 10.15
C THR A 218 -2.76 3.78 9.21
N SER A 219 -2.61 5.09 9.48
CA SER A 219 -1.67 6.01 8.83
C SER A 219 -0.76 6.65 9.89
N GLY A 220 0.22 7.47 9.50
CA GLY A 220 1.23 8.02 10.38
C GLY A 220 0.70 8.67 11.67
N GLY A 221 -0.36 9.50 11.55
CA GLY A 221 -0.98 10.13 12.71
C GLY A 221 -1.62 9.15 13.69
N GLY A 222 -2.28 8.11 13.20
CA GLY A 222 -2.87 7.06 14.04
C GLY A 222 -1.80 6.13 14.63
N PHE A 223 -0.74 5.82 13.85
CA PHE A 223 0.38 5.05 14.38
C PHE A 223 1.08 5.78 15.52
N ALA A 224 1.18 7.10 15.47
CA ALA A 224 1.70 7.90 16.60
C ALA A 224 0.91 7.70 17.90
N LEU A 225 -0.40 7.45 17.83
CA LEU A 225 -1.23 7.08 18.98
C LEU A 225 -1.07 5.62 19.41
N MET A 226 -0.57 4.76 18.54
CA MET A 226 -0.33 3.34 18.83
C MET A 226 1.04 3.06 19.45
N THR A 227 1.94 4.03 19.52
CA THR A 227 3.37 3.79 19.81
C THR A 227 3.63 3.21 21.19
N GLU A 228 2.83 3.54 22.20
CA GLU A 228 2.91 2.93 23.53
C GLU A 228 2.48 1.45 23.48
N GLY A 229 1.32 1.15 22.88
CA GLY A 229 0.88 -0.23 22.68
C GLY A 229 1.83 -1.05 21.80
N PHE A 230 2.48 -0.41 20.82
CA PHE A 230 3.50 -1.06 20.00
C PHE A 230 4.75 -1.44 20.82
N SER A 231 5.15 -0.59 21.78
CA SER A 231 6.18 -0.88 22.77
C SER A 231 5.76 -2.02 23.71
N LEU A 232 4.50 -2.03 24.15
CA LEU A 232 3.93 -3.15 24.93
C LEU A 232 4.01 -4.47 24.15
N ALA A 233 3.68 -4.48 22.86
CA ALA A 233 3.83 -5.66 22.02
C ALA A 233 5.28 -6.17 21.96
N GLY A 234 6.26 -5.27 21.96
CA GLY A 234 7.68 -5.62 22.07
C GLY A 234 8.03 -6.28 23.41
N MET A 235 7.60 -5.71 24.54
CA MET A 235 7.86 -6.22 25.88
C MET A 235 7.19 -7.58 26.12
N THR A 236 5.95 -7.73 25.69
CA THR A 236 5.18 -8.98 25.87
C THR A 236 5.49 -10.04 24.81
N GLU A 237 6.38 -9.74 23.88
CA GLU A 237 6.71 -10.59 22.73
C GLU A 237 5.44 -11.02 21.97
N THR A 238 4.58 -10.04 21.68
CA THR A 238 3.31 -10.27 21.01
C THR A 238 3.48 -10.27 19.49
N PRO A 239 3.04 -11.32 18.79
CA PRO A 239 2.95 -11.31 17.33
C PRO A 239 1.84 -10.36 16.88
N LEU A 240 2.18 -9.29 16.19
CA LEU A 240 1.24 -8.29 15.71
C LEU A 240 1.72 -7.71 14.39
N LEU A 241 0.85 -7.67 13.37
CA LEU A 241 1.14 -6.98 12.12
C LEU A 241 0.37 -5.64 12.06
N VAL A 242 1.12 -4.55 11.89
CA VAL A 242 0.59 -3.21 11.67
C VAL A 242 0.74 -2.86 10.19
N ILE A 243 -0.34 -2.52 9.52
CA ILE A 243 -0.31 -1.91 8.19
C ILE A 243 -0.24 -0.40 8.38
N LEU A 244 0.92 0.18 8.07
CA LEU A 244 1.15 1.62 8.12
C LEU A 244 1.10 2.19 6.71
N SER A 245 -0.04 2.76 6.33
CA SER A 245 -0.23 3.37 5.02
C SER A 245 0.05 4.86 5.09
N GLN A 246 1.19 5.26 4.52
CA GLN A 246 1.73 6.62 4.59
C GLN A 246 0.93 7.60 3.74
N ARG A 247 0.93 8.85 4.16
CA ARG A 247 0.39 10.00 3.44
C ARG A 247 1.16 11.26 3.84
N PRO A 248 1.06 12.39 3.09
CA PRO A 248 1.72 13.62 3.50
C PRO A 248 1.31 14.06 4.90
N GLY A 249 2.31 14.25 5.77
CA GLY A 249 2.21 14.79 7.12
C GLY A 249 2.82 16.20 7.20
N PRO A 250 3.12 16.71 8.41
CA PRO A 250 2.73 16.19 9.72
C PRO A 250 1.25 16.39 10.08
N ALA A 251 0.80 15.80 11.18
CA ALA A 251 -0.59 15.81 11.66
C ALA A 251 -1.56 15.26 10.58
N THR A 252 -2.65 15.96 10.27
CA THR A 252 -3.60 15.54 9.23
C THR A 252 -2.97 15.60 7.83
N GLY A 253 -2.09 16.55 7.59
CA GLY A 253 -1.40 16.74 6.32
C GLY A 253 -2.35 16.85 5.13
N VAL A 254 -2.08 16.05 4.10
CA VAL A 254 -2.92 16.00 2.89
C VAL A 254 -3.42 14.56 2.68
N PRO A 255 -4.52 14.15 3.33
CA PRO A 255 -4.90 12.75 3.47
C PRO A 255 -5.28 12.04 2.16
N THR A 256 -5.56 12.80 1.11
CA THR A 256 -5.94 12.27 -0.22
C THR A 256 -4.77 12.12 -1.19
N TYR A 257 -3.53 12.38 -0.74
CA TYR A 257 -2.31 12.35 -1.55
C TYR A 257 -1.27 11.39 -0.98
N THR A 258 -0.16 11.17 -1.72
CA THR A 258 0.85 10.16 -1.40
C THR A 258 2.19 10.79 -1.00
N GLU A 259 2.87 10.18 -0.04
CA GLU A 259 4.24 10.52 0.40
C GLU A 259 4.84 9.34 1.17
N GLN A 260 6.17 9.27 1.28
CA GLN A 260 6.91 8.26 2.05
C GLN A 260 7.58 8.91 3.28
N ALA A 261 6.78 9.60 4.12
CA ALA A 261 7.28 10.45 5.21
C ALA A 261 7.36 9.74 6.58
N ASP A 262 6.90 8.48 6.69
CA ASP A 262 6.81 7.77 7.97
C ASP A 262 7.87 6.66 8.14
N LEU A 263 8.87 6.56 7.26
CA LEU A 263 9.91 5.53 7.34
C LEU A 263 10.67 5.61 8.67
N THR A 264 11.21 6.77 9.01
CA THR A 264 11.96 6.95 10.27
C THR A 264 11.08 6.63 11.48
N SER A 265 9.81 7.04 11.47
CA SER A 265 8.86 6.74 12.53
C SER A 265 8.63 5.23 12.65
N SER A 266 8.48 4.50 11.53
CA SER A 266 8.29 3.04 11.54
C SER A 266 9.50 2.29 12.11
N LEU A 267 10.71 2.81 11.88
CA LEU A 267 11.96 2.20 12.37
C LEU A 267 12.20 2.42 13.87
N SER A 268 11.69 3.54 14.43
CA SER A 268 12.05 3.99 15.79
C SER A 268 10.87 4.18 16.74
N ALA A 269 9.62 4.03 16.30
CA ALA A 269 8.44 4.26 17.14
C ALA A 269 8.36 3.33 18.36
N GLY A 270 7.81 3.85 19.45
CA GLY A 270 7.78 3.20 20.76
C GLY A 270 9.00 3.55 21.61
N HIS A 271 8.86 3.40 22.93
CA HIS A 271 9.94 3.65 23.88
C HIS A 271 10.60 2.34 24.30
N GLY A 272 11.85 2.42 24.75
CA GLY A 272 12.69 1.28 25.09
C GLY A 272 13.23 0.54 23.86
N ASP A 273 14.13 -0.40 24.12
CA ASP A 273 14.77 -1.19 23.07
C ASP A 273 14.00 -2.50 22.86
N PHE A 274 13.43 -2.68 21.69
CA PHE A 274 12.77 -3.92 21.29
C PHE A 274 12.87 -4.17 19.78
N LEU A 275 12.78 -5.42 19.40
CA LEU A 275 12.84 -5.82 17.99
C LEU A 275 11.52 -5.52 17.28
N ARG A 276 11.63 -5.10 16.04
CA ARG A 276 10.52 -4.94 15.10
C ARG A 276 10.97 -5.30 13.70
N ILE A 277 10.04 -5.71 12.88
CA ILE A 277 10.30 -6.01 11.47
C ILE A 277 9.56 -4.97 10.64
N VAL A 278 10.24 -4.35 9.68
CA VAL A 278 9.63 -3.37 8.77
C VAL A 278 9.91 -3.80 7.35
N ALA A 279 8.85 -3.97 6.55
CA ALA A 279 8.94 -4.33 5.15
C ALA A 279 8.00 -3.46 4.31
N SER A 280 8.34 -3.23 3.04
CA SER A 280 7.59 -2.35 2.14
C SER A 280 7.46 -2.98 0.76
N PRO A 281 6.24 -3.26 0.28
CA PRO A 281 6.01 -3.78 -1.06
C PRO A 281 6.12 -2.68 -2.12
N GLY A 282 6.67 -3.00 -3.28
CA GLY A 282 6.73 -2.11 -4.44
C GLY A 282 5.55 -2.23 -5.39
N THR A 283 4.89 -3.39 -5.42
CA THR A 283 3.73 -3.66 -6.29
C THR A 283 2.53 -4.19 -5.52
N ILE A 284 1.36 -4.14 -6.14
CA ILE A 284 0.12 -4.69 -5.57
C ILE A 284 0.21 -6.23 -5.43
N GLU A 285 0.84 -6.92 -6.37
CA GLU A 285 1.08 -8.36 -6.26
C GLU A 285 2.05 -8.68 -5.11
N GLU A 286 3.14 -7.92 -5.00
CA GLU A 286 4.08 -8.05 -3.88
C GLU A 286 3.41 -7.77 -2.53
N ALA A 287 2.47 -6.81 -2.47
CA ALA A 287 1.71 -6.52 -1.26
C ALA A 287 0.90 -7.74 -0.75
N TYR A 288 0.35 -8.55 -1.66
CA TYR A 288 -0.33 -9.79 -1.29
C TYR A 288 0.64 -10.80 -0.63
N TYR A 289 1.74 -11.11 -1.32
CA TYR A 289 2.68 -12.13 -0.83
C TYR A 289 3.42 -11.67 0.43
N LEU A 290 3.86 -10.42 0.45
CA LEU A 290 4.60 -9.86 1.57
C LEU A 290 3.72 -9.73 2.83
N THR A 291 2.42 -9.45 2.68
CA THR A 291 1.51 -9.44 3.84
C THR A 291 1.37 -10.84 4.44
N ALA A 292 1.19 -11.87 3.61
CA ALA A 292 1.14 -13.26 4.10
C ALA A 292 2.47 -13.68 4.75
N GLU A 293 3.60 -13.31 4.15
CA GLU A 293 4.93 -13.60 4.69
C GLU A 293 5.17 -12.85 6.02
N MET A 294 4.76 -11.59 6.12
CA MET A 294 4.86 -10.83 7.37
C MET A 294 3.97 -11.40 8.48
N MET A 295 2.77 -11.91 8.16
CA MET A 295 1.94 -12.65 9.13
C MET A 295 2.69 -13.88 9.67
N ASP A 296 3.32 -14.69 8.81
CA ASP A 296 4.15 -15.84 9.22
C ASP A 296 5.31 -15.39 10.12
N ILE A 297 6.06 -14.38 9.70
CA ILE A 297 7.26 -13.90 10.38
C ILE A 297 6.95 -13.36 11.79
N VAL A 298 5.93 -12.50 11.95
CA VAL A 298 5.60 -11.96 13.28
C VAL A 298 5.17 -13.04 14.25
N TRP A 299 4.44 -14.06 13.78
CA TRP A 299 4.02 -15.18 14.60
C TRP A 299 5.17 -16.14 14.91
N LYS A 300 6.02 -16.43 13.93
CA LYS A 300 7.19 -17.28 14.09
C LYS A 300 8.18 -16.73 15.13
N PHE A 301 8.46 -15.43 15.07
CA PHE A 301 9.45 -14.78 15.93
C PHE A 301 8.84 -14.08 17.14
N GLN A 302 7.53 -14.07 17.28
CA GLN A 302 6.82 -13.39 18.39
C GLN A 302 7.35 -11.96 18.57
N THR A 303 7.18 -11.16 17.52
CA THR A 303 7.71 -9.81 17.44
C THR A 303 6.74 -8.94 16.63
N PRO A 304 6.52 -7.67 17.01
CA PRO A 304 5.68 -6.80 16.21
C PRO A 304 6.34 -6.48 14.86
N GLY A 305 5.52 -6.41 13.81
CA GLY A 305 5.93 -6.04 12.46
C GLY A 305 5.12 -4.91 11.88
N ILE A 306 5.71 -4.19 10.93
CA ILE A 306 5.07 -3.11 10.18
C ILE A 306 5.18 -3.42 8.69
N LEU A 307 4.06 -3.53 8.00
CA LEU A 307 4.01 -3.43 6.54
C LEU A 307 3.85 -1.95 6.19
N LEU A 308 4.92 -1.34 5.70
CA LEU A 308 4.98 0.07 5.36
C LEU A 308 4.58 0.25 3.90
N THR A 309 3.45 0.85 3.66
CA THR A 309 2.95 1.19 2.33
C THR A 309 2.64 2.68 2.25
N GLU A 310 2.19 3.16 1.11
CA GLU A 310 1.72 4.54 0.95
C GLU A 310 0.45 4.59 0.11
N LYS A 311 -0.22 5.76 0.10
CA LYS A 311 -1.52 5.92 -0.55
C LYS A 311 -1.53 5.51 -2.02
N HIS A 312 -0.44 5.78 -2.76
CA HIS A 312 -0.37 5.44 -4.18
C HIS A 312 -0.52 3.93 -4.40
N LEU A 313 0.22 3.10 -3.67
CA LEU A 313 0.07 1.65 -3.73
C LEU A 313 -1.27 1.21 -3.13
N SER A 314 -1.63 1.72 -1.94
CA SER A 314 -2.79 1.28 -1.16
C SER A 314 -4.12 1.43 -1.90
N GLU A 315 -4.32 2.53 -2.62
CA GLU A 315 -5.60 2.86 -3.26
C GLU A 315 -5.58 2.78 -4.80
N SER A 316 -4.43 2.54 -5.44
CA SER A 316 -4.37 2.24 -6.87
C SER A 316 -4.91 0.84 -7.14
N SER A 317 -5.44 0.66 -8.34
CA SER A 317 -5.93 -0.63 -8.83
C SER A 317 -5.11 -1.07 -10.03
N ILE A 318 -4.80 -2.37 -10.10
CA ILE A 318 -4.10 -2.96 -11.24
C ILE A 318 -4.68 -4.35 -11.54
N THR A 319 -4.56 -4.77 -12.79
CA THR A 319 -4.79 -6.18 -13.15
C THR A 319 -3.67 -7.05 -12.61
N VAL A 320 -4.00 -8.15 -11.95
CA VAL A 320 -3.03 -9.02 -11.26
C VAL A 320 -3.16 -10.48 -11.71
N ASP A 321 -2.06 -11.22 -11.55
CA ASP A 321 -2.00 -12.68 -11.65
C ASP A 321 -1.40 -13.22 -10.34
N ILE A 322 -2.25 -13.53 -9.35
CA ILE A 322 -1.83 -13.99 -8.02
C ILE A 322 -1.94 -15.51 -7.93
N GLU A 323 -0.84 -16.18 -7.61
CA GLU A 323 -0.79 -17.61 -7.30
C GLU A 323 -1.05 -17.81 -5.80
N ILE A 324 -2.29 -18.11 -5.44
CA ILE A 324 -2.76 -18.16 -4.05
C ILE A 324 -1.94 -19.16 -3.20
N GLU A 325 -1.52 -20.27 -3.80
CA GLU A 325 -0.80 -21.37 -3.14
C GLU A 325 0.61 -20.97 -2.67
N LYS A 326 1.14 -19.84 -3.14
CA LYS A 326 2.46 -19.34 -2.72
C LYS A 326 2.41 -18.57 -1.41
N ALA A 327 1.23 -18.24 -0.89
CA ALA A 327 1.13 -17.57 0.40
C ALA A 327 1.51 -18.52 1.55
N LYS A 328 2.17 -17.97 2.57
CA LYS A 328 2.58 -18.71 3.76
C LYS A 328 1.50 -18.60 4.83
N TRP A 329 1.33 -19.69 5.57
CA TRP A 329 0.41 -19.75 6.69
C TRP A 329 1.19 -19.55 8.00
N ALA A 330 0.71 -18.67 8.87
CA ALA A 330 1.34 -18.37 10.15
C ALA A 330 1.09 -19.49 11.18
N GLU A 331 2.14 -20.13 11.64
CA GLU A 331 2.08 -21.16 12.69
C GLU A 331 3.01 -20.81 13.86
N PRO A 332 2.46 -20.62 15.09
CA PRO A 332 3.28 -20.39 16.27
C PRO A 332 3.93 -21.68 16.77
N LYS A 333 5.10 -21.53 17.42
CA LYS A 333 5.73 -22.63 18.18
C LYS A 333 4.92 -22.90 19.44
N MET A 334 4.25 -24.04 19.51
CA MET A 334 3.36 -24.38 20.63
C MET A 334 4.09 -25.12 21.76
N HIS A 335 3.70 -24.79 23.01
CA HIS A 335 4.15 -25.53 24.20
C HIS A 335 3.58 -26.94 24.22
N GLN A 336 4.41 -27.89 24.70
CA GLN A 336 4.03 -29.29 24.92
C GLN A 336 4.45 -29.72 26.33
N GLY A 337 3.58 -30.44 27.03
CA GLY A 337 3.83 -30.94 28.36
C GLY A 337 3.32 -30.05 29.49
N GLU A 338 3.94 -30.14 30.64
CA GLU A 338 3.61 -29.42 31.88
C GLU A 338 4.65 -28.32 32.17
N ASN A 339 4.41 -27.50 33.20
CA ASN A 339 5.29 -26.42 33.64
C ASN A 339 5.56 -25.36 32.59
N TYR A 340 4.50 -24.76 32.08
CA TYR A 340 4.55 -23.69 31.09
C TYR A 340 5.28 -22.44 31.59
N LYS A 341 6.20 -21.95 30.77
CA LYS A 341 6.89 -20.66 30.95
C LYS A 341 6.70 -19.82 29.70
N ARG A 342 5.93 -18.76 29.82
CA ARG A 342 5.63 -17.88 28.65
C ARG A 342 6.90 -17.31 28.02
N TYR A 343 7.90 -17.02 28.84
CA TYR A 343 9.13 -16.36 28.42
C TYR A 343 10.35 -17.26 28.63
N LEU A 344 10.18 -18.57 28.43
CA LEU A 344 11.26 -19.57 28.55
C LEU A 344 12.48 -19.10 27.72
N ASP A 345 13.64 -19.01 28.35
CA ASP A 345 14.89 -18.69 27.67
C ASP A 345 15.36 -19.91 26.85
N THR A 346 15.17 -19.81 25.56
CA THR A 346 15.55 -20.81 24.56
C THR A 346 16.83 -20.39 23.85
N GLU A 347 17.47 -21.29 23.12
CA GLU A 347 18.67 -21.00 22.34
C GLU A 347 18.41 -19.91 21.27
N ASP A 348 17.24 -19.96 20.63
CA ASP A 348 16.79 -19.03 19.61
C ASP A 348 16.05 -17.78 20.15
N GLY A 349 15.80 -17.71 21.47
CA GLY A 349 15.02 -16.66 22.10
C GLY A 349 13.51 -16.73 21.85
N ILE A 350 13.02 -17.79 21.14
CA ILE A 350 11.60 -17.95 20.77
C ILE A 350 10.95 -18.94 21.73
N SER A 351 10.20 -18.41 22.69
CA SER A 351 9.51 -19.22 23.67
C SER A 351 8.29 -19.92 23.08
N PRO A 352 8.00 -21.19 23.43
CA PRO A 352 6.75 -21.82 23.01
C PRO A 352 5.52 -21.08 23.57
N MET A 353 4.48 -20.93 22.76
CA MET A 353 3.22 -20.28 23.15
C MET A 353 2.20 -21.28 23.69
N LEU A 354 1.36 -20.82 24.58
CA LEU A 354 0.19 -21.51 25.08
C LEU A 354 -0.96 -20.50 25.14
N PHE A 355 -2.16 -20.94 24.82
CA PHE A 355 -3.35 -20.09 24.75
C PHE A 355 -4.47 -20.61 25.67
N PRO A 356 -5.34 -19.71 26.20
CA PRO A 356 -6.51 -20.13 26.95
C PRO A 356 -7.55 -20.83 26.03
N PRO A 357 -8.35 -21.81 26.56
CA PRO A 357 -8.32 -22.29 27.95
C PRO A 357 -7.16 -23.23 28.23
N SER A 358 -6.53 -23.09 29.39
CA SER A 358 -5.42 -23.95 29.83
C SER A 358 -5.48 -24.24 31.34
N LYS A 359 -4.93 -25.36 31.76
CA LYS A 359 -4.70 -25.68 33.21
C LYS A 359 -3.48 -24.94 33.75
N GLU A 360 -2.51 -24.59 32.86
CA GLU A 360 -1.32 -23.84 33.22
C GLU A 360 -1.65 -22.36 33.31
N THR A 361 -0.93 -21.63 34.17
CA THR A 361 -1.06 -20.17 34.25
C THR A 361 -0.38 -19.51 33.06
N ILE A 362 -1.14 -18.73 32.29
CA ILE A 362 -0.65 -17.93 31.18
C ILE A 362 -0.59 -16.48 31.64
N LYS A 363 0.61 -15.88 31.70
CA LYS A 363 0.79 -14.51 32.13
C LYS A 363 1.64 -13.74 31.12
N TRP A 364 1.05 -12.68 30.53
CA TRP A 364 1.76 -11.66 29.80
C TRP A 364 1.92 -10.45 30.70
N ASN A 365 3.09 -9.80 30.64
CA ASN A 365 3.42 -8.73 31.56
C ASN A 365 4.12 -7.58 30.86
N SER A 366 3.69 -6.36 31.16
CA SER A 366 4.29 -5.10 30.67
C SER A 366 5.52 -4.68 31.47
N TYR A 367 5.67 -5.19 32.70
CA TYR A 367 6.88 -5.00 33.49
C TYR A 367 8.01 -5.92 33.03
N GLU A 368 9.25 -5.61 33.37
CA GLU A 368 10.32 -6.59 33.26
C GLU A 368 10.04 -7.81 34.16
N HIS A 369 10.31 -8.99 33.68
CA HIS A 369 9.77 -10.22 34.25
C HIS A 369 10.74 -11.42 34.10
N ASP A 370 10.50 -12.44 34.89
CA ASP A 370 11.14 -13.76 34.73
C ASP A 370 10.48 -14.61 33.63
N GLU A 371 10.96 -15.82 33.45
CA GLU A 371 10.43 -16.78 32.46
C GLU A 371 8.94 -17.12 32.62
N PHE A 372 8.38 -16.97 33.86
CA PHE A 372 6.97 -17.19 34.16
C PHE A 372 6.09 -15.92 33.90
N GLY A 373 6.69 -14.78 33.61
CA GLY A 373 6.02 -13.50 33.53
C GLY A 373 5.80 -12.84 34.89
N ILE A 374 6.53 -13.27 35.93
CA ILE A 374 6.50 -12.62 37.25
C ILE A 374 7.45 -11.42 37.22
N THR A 375 6.94 -10.28 37.65
CA THR A 375 7.70 -9.02 37.72
C THR A 375 8.98 -9.17 38.53
N THR A 376 10.09 -8.63 38.04
CA THR A 376 11.39 -8.68 38.70
C THR A 376 12.07 -7.31 38.74
N GLU A 377 12.85 -7.06 39.79
CA GLU A 377 13.79 -5.94 39.92
C GLU A 377 15.24 -6.45 40.05
N ASP A 378 15.45 -7.76 39.93
CA ASP A 378 16.79 -8.36 39.99
C ASP A 378 17.57 -8.02 38.70
N ALA A 379 18.72 -7.37 38.87
CA ALA A 379 19.54 -6.90 37.77
C ALA A 379 19.98 -7.99 36.80
N ASN A 380 20.32 -9.21 37.33
CA ASN A 380 20.78 -10.31 36.49
C ASN A 380 19.62 -10.90 35.68
N LEU A 381 18.41 -10.98 36.27
CA LEU A 381 17.22 -11.41 35.53
C LEU A 381 16.81 -10.40 34.45
N ILE A 382 16.90 -9.10 34.74
CA ILE A 382 16.65 -8.05 33.77
C ILE A 382 17.57 -8.19 32.56
N GLU A 383 18.89 -8.27 32.80
CA GLU A 383 19.90 -8.46 31.74
C GLU A 383 19.64 -9.75 30.94
N LYS A 384 19.40 -10.85 31.62
CA LYS A 384 19.08 -12.14 30.98
C LYS A 384 17.87 -12.06 30.05
N MET A 385 16.81 -11.38 30.47
CA MET A 385 15.57 -11.29 29.67
C MET A 385 15.72 -10.31 28.48
N HIS A 386 16.51 -9.26 28.62
CA HIS A 386 16.92 -8.43 27.49
C HIS A 386 17.73 -9.22 26.46
N ASP A 387 18.73 -9.99 26.92
CA ASP A 387 19.54 -10.85 26.06
C ASP A 387 18.67 -11.89 25.34
N LYS A 388 17.74 -12.53 26.05
CA LYS A 388 16.78 -13.47 25.47
C LYS A 388 15.99 -12.86 24.32
N ARG A 389 15.41 -11.66 24.51
CA ARG A 389 14.67 -10.98 23.46
C ARG A 389 15.57 -10.60 22.28
N ASN A 390 16.81 -10.16 22.55
CA ASN A 390 17.77 -9.73 21.53
C ASN A 390 18.36 -10.89 20.71
N LYS A 391 18.41 -12.12 21.24
CA LYS A 391 18.82 -13.33 20.49
C LYS A 391 18.04 -13.50 19.20
N LYS A 392 16.75 -13.13 19.19
CA LYS A 392 15.89 -13.20 18.01
C LYS A 392 16.42 -12.39 16.82
N ASN A 393 17.15 -11.30 17.06
CA ASN A 393 17.65 -10.44 15.99
C ASN A 393 18.52 -11.23 14.99
N ARG A 394 19.44 -12.04 15.50
CA ARG A 394 20.28 -12.91 14.65
C ARG A 394 19.45 -13.96 13.93
N VAL A 395 18.55 -14.62 14.66
CA VAL A 395 17.71 -15.69 14.10
C VAL A 395 16.80 -15.16 13.00
N ILE A 396 16.26 -13.93 13.16
CA ILE A 396 15.47 -13.24 12.14
C ILE A 396 16.35 -12.95 10.91
N GLN A 397 17.55 -12.43 11.09
CA GLN A 397 18.46 -12.15 9.97
C GLN A 397 18.81 -13.43 9.20
N ASP A 398 19.20 -14.51 9.93
CA ASP A 398 19.50 -15.80 9.33
C ASP A 398 18.30 -16.39 8.55
N TYR A 399 17.09 -16.17 9.03
CA TYR A 399 15.87 -16.56 8.32
C TYR A 399 15.64 -15.71 7.06
N LEU A 400 15.81 -14.39 7.15
CA LEU A 400 15.63 -13.48 6.03
C LEU A 400 16.65 -13.69 4.90
N MET A 401 17.87 -14.17 5.22
CA MET A 401 18.87 -14.54 4.20
C MET A 401 18.39 -15.65 3.25
N ASN A 402 17.37 -16.43 3.65
CA ASN A 402 16.77 -17.47 2.82
C ASN A 402 15.52 -17.01 2.07
N LEU A 403 15.14 -15.72 2.20
CA LEU A 403 14.02 -15.12 1.51
C LEU A 403 14.49 -14.15 0.42
N ASN A 404 13.58 -13.76 -0.44
CA ASN A 404 13.82 -12.63 -1.34
C ASN A 404 13.66 -11.32 -0.57
N THR A 405 14.76 -10.70 -0.17
CA THR A 405 14.76 -9.47 0.63
C THR A 405 15.08 -8.21 -0.16
N VAL A 406 15.53 -8.36 -1.40
CA VAL A 406 15.86 -7.26 -2.31
C VAL A 406 15.48 -7.65 -3.72
N ASN A 407 14.70 -6.82 -4.40
CA ASN A 407 14.50 -6.93 -5.83
C ASN A 407 15.56 -6.13 -6.57
N VAL A 408 16.10 -6.72 -7.64
CA VAL A 408 17.06 -6.08 -8.53
C VAL A 408 16.55 -6.14 -9.95
N TYR A 409 16.44 -4.98 -10.59
CA TYR A 409 15.94 -4.85 -11.95
C TYR A 409 17.02 -4.25 -12.84
N GLY A 410 17.25 -4.85 -14.00
CA GLY A 410 18.32 -4.42 -14.92
C GLY A 410 19.71 -4.86 -14.46
N ASN A 411 20.73 -4.46 -15.22
CA ASN A 411 22.14 -4.84 -14.99
C ASN A 411 23.13 -3.76 -15.44
N GLY A 412 22.64 -2.54 -15.70
CA GLY A 412 23.44 -1.38 -16.11
C GLY A 412 23.95 -0.54 -14.95
N GLU A 413 24.70 0.49 -15.27
CA GLU A 413 25.04 1.59 -14.36
C GLU A 413 24.35 2.87 -14.86
N PRO A 414 23.92 3.76 -13.97
CA PRO A 414 24.15 3.78 -12.52
C PRO A 414 23.26 2.82 -11.72
N ILE A 415 23.56 2.73 -10.40
CA ILE A 415 22.69 2.06 -9.43
C ILE A 415 21.66 3.04 -8.91
N ILE A 416 20.39 2.67 -8.93
CA ILE A 416 19.29 3.50 -8.42
C ILE A 416 18.59 2.77 -7.27
N PHE A 417 18.66 3.34 -6.07
CA PHE A 417 17.95 2.84 -4.91
C PHE A 417 16.59 3.50 -4.77
N SER A 418 15.56 2.70 -4.52
CA SER A 418 14.23 3.16 -4.15
C SER A 418 13.49 2.08 -3.35
N TYR A 419 12.40 2.42 -2.68
CA TYR A 419 11.56 1.45 -1.98
C TYR A 419 10.07 1.77 -2.20
N GLY A 420 9.19 0.82 -1.85
CA GLY A 420 7.76 0.98 -2.05
C GLY A 420 7.40 1.21 -3.52
N SER A 421 6.25 1.80 -3.78
CA SER A 421 5.77 2.04 -5.13
C SER A 421 6.60 3.04 -5.94
N THR A 422 7.46 3.85 -5.29
CA THR A 422 8.40 4.73 -5.99
C THR A 422 9.29 3.94 -6.95
N THR A 423 9.63 2.69 -6.62
CA THR A 423 10.38 1.80 -7.50
C THR A 423 9.70 1.61 -8.86
N MET A 424 8.37 1.50 -8.88
CA MET A 424 7.62 1.33 -10.13
C MET A 424 7.70 2.58 -11.01
N SER A 425 7.69 3.78 -10.40
CA SER A 425 7.88 5.05 -11.13
C SER A 425 9.30 5.13 -11.73
N VAL A 426 10.31 4.68 -10.99
CA VAL A 426 11.70 4.60 -11.50
C VAL A 426 11.78 3.66 -12.70
N LEU A 427 11.23 2.45 -12.60
CA LEU A 427 11.25 1.48 -13.70
C LEU A 427 10.55 1.99 -14.95
N GLU A 428 9.41 2.68 -14.80
CA GLU A 428 8.71 3.27 -15.94
C GLU A 428 9.49 4.44 -16.54
N ALA A 429 10.15 5.26 -15.71
CA ALA A 429 11.01 6.36 -16.16
C ALA A 429 12.24 5.87 -16.96
N LEU A 430 12.89 4.80 -16.51
CA LEU A 430 14.00 4.19 -17.24
C LEU A 430 13.55 3.66 -18.59
N LYS A 431 12.40 2.98 -18.62
CA LYS A 431 11.82 2.45 -19.84
C LYS A 431 11.47 3.57 -20.84
N TYR A 432 10.81 4.64 -20.36
CA TYR A 432 10.47 5.81 -21.18
C TYR A 432 11.72 6.48 -21.76
N GLY A 433 12.73 6.71 -20.94
CA GLY A 433 13.97 7.39 -21.32
C GLY A 433 14.97 6.53 -22.08
N ASN A 434 14.70 5.22 -22.23
CA ASN A 434 15.64 4.22 -22.72
C ASN A 434 17.00 4.31 -22.00
N ILE A 435 16.92 4.34 -20.64
CA ILE A 435 18.09 4.48 -19.75
C ILE A 435 18.49 3.09 -19.24
N GLU A 436 19.73 2.70 -19.45
CA GLU A 436 20.29 1.51 -18.82
C GLU A 436 20.72 1.85 -17.39
N ALA A 437 20.23 1.11 -16.42
CA ALA A 437 20.55 1.25 -15.00
C ALA A 437 20.21 -0.05 -14.25
N THR A 438 20.72 -0.19 -13.04
CA THR A 438 20.29 -1.22 -12.09
C THR A 438 19.46 -0.56 -11.01
N VAL A 439 18.20 -0.97 -10.87
CA VAL A 439 17.32 -0.53 -9.77
C VAL A 439 17.35 -1.56 -8.66
N VAL A 440 17.65 -1.10 -7.44
CA VAL A 440 17.75 -1.92 -6.24
C VAL A 440 16.66 -1.50 -5.26
N GLN A 441 15.72 -2.41 -5.02
CA GLN A 441 14.58 -2.22 -4.11
C GLN A 441 14.74 -3.14 -2.90
N PRO A 442 15.18 -2.64 -1.73
CA PRO A 442 15.03 -3.39 -0.48
C PRO A 442 13.55 -3.57 -0.16
N ILE A 443 13.13 -4.83 0.04
CA ILE A 443 11.78 -5.18 0.50
C ILE A 443 11.71 -5.04 2.03
N TYR A 444 12.75 -5.52 2.73
CA TYR A 444 12.88 -5.35 4.17
C TYR A 444 13.72 -4.10 4.47
N LEU A 445 13.19 -3.25 5.35
CA LEU A 445 13.80 -1.99 5.78
C LEU A 445 14.34 -2.09 7.22
N ASN A 446 13.83 -3.04 8.00
CA ASN A 446 14.38 -3.43 9.31
C ASN A 446 14.06 -4.91 9.65
N PRO A 447 15.07 -5.75 9.84
CA PRO A 447 16.48 -5.50 9.56
C PRO A 447 16.71 -5.29 8.05
N ILE A 448 17.49 -4.28 7.71
CA ILE A 448 17.84 -4.04 6.31
C ILE A 448 18.82 -5.13 5.83
N PRO A 449 18.65 -5.68 4.60
CA PRO A 449 19.43 -6.81 4.11
C PRO A 449 20.85 -6.40 3.65
N ILE A 450 21.73 -6.11 4.61
CA ILE A 450 23.11 -5.69 4.37
C ILE A 450 23.86 -6.69 3.46
N TRP A 451 23.62 -8.00 3.65
CA TRP A 451 24.25 -9.09 2.88
C TRP A 451 23.95 -9.04 1.37
N ASN A 452 22.87 -8.40 0.96
CA ASN A 452 22.52 -8.20 -0.44
C ASN A 452 22.89 -6.80 -0.96
N LEU A 453 23.06 -5.81 -0.08
CA LEU A 453 23.24 -4.40 -0.45
C LEU A 453 24.67 -3.92 -0.38
N GLU A 454 25.52 -4.58 0.41
CA GLU A 454 26.92 -4.17 0.64
C GLU A 454 27.75 -4.08 -0.65
N SER A 455 27.47 -4.93 -1.62
CA SER A 455 28.17 -4.94 -2.94
C SER A 455 27.97 -3.68 -3.77
N TYR A 456 27.00 -2.84 -3.40
CA TYR A 456 26.70 -1.58 -4.09
C TYR A 456 27.31 -0.35 -3.40
N ARG A 457 27.99 -0.52 -2.24
CA ARG A 457 28.49 0.59 -1.41
C ARG A 457 29.39 1.57 -2.18
N ASP A 458 30.30 1.05 -2.95
CA ASP A 458 31.33 1.84 -3.64
C ASP A 458 30.96 2.14 -5.10
N LYS A 459 29.74 1.82 -5.52
CA LYS A 459 29.26 2.10 -6.87
C LYS A 459 28.65 3.49 -6.97
N GLU A 460 28.70 4.08 -8.15
CA GLU A 460 27.99 5.32 -8.42
C GLU A 460 26.47 5.08 -8.31
N ASN A 461 25.82 5.80 -7.41
CA ASN A 461 24.43 5.53 -7.08
C ASN A 461 23.60 6.79 -6.86
N LEU A 462 22.29 6.62 -7.05
CA LEU A 462 21.23 7.61 -6.90
C LEU A 462 20.17 7.05 -5.96
N VAL A 463 19.60 7.87 -5.10
CA VAL A 463 18.39 7.53 -4.33
C VAL A 463 17.19 8.29 -4.87
N VAL A 464 16.08 7.58 -5.07
CA VAL A 464 14.79 8.16 -5.46
C VAL A 464 13.75 7.82 -4.39
N GLU A 465 13.17 8.84 -3.74
CA GLU A 465 12.18 8.66 -2.67
C GLU A 465 11.17 9.81 -2.59
N MET A 466 10.00 9.53 -2.02
CA MET A 466 8.95 10.53 -1.78
C MET A 466 9.00 11.06 -0.34
N SER A 467 10.11 11.70 0.04
CA SER A 467 10.33 12.27 1.37
C SER A 467 11.09 13.58 1.27
N SER A 468 10.70 14.58 2.07
CA SER A 468 11.35 15.90 2.05
C SER A 468 12.74 15.90 2.68
N THR A 469 13.02 14.95 3.59
CA THR A 469 14.24 14.90 4.40
C THR A 469 15.23 13.80 3.98
N GLY A 470 14.90 12.97 2.96
CA GLY A 470 15.77 11.90 2.53
C GLY A 470 15.89 10.77 3.57
N GLN A 471 14.74 10.27 4.05
CA GLN A 471 14.71 9.26 5.11
C GLN A 471 15.32 7.93 4.67
N PHE A 472 15.08 7.54 3.42
CA PHE A 472 15.62 6.30 2.88
C PHE A 472 17.13 6.42 2.57
N ALA A 473 17.57 7.54 1.99
CA ALA A 473 18.99 7.81 1.81
C ALA A 473 19.76 7.82 3.15
N THR A 474 19.14 8.38 4.20
CA THR A 474 19.68 8.38 5.56
C THR A 474 19.81 6.94 6.10
N LEU A 475 18.80 6.09 5.92
CA LEU A 475 18.82 4.69 6.32
C LEU A 475 19.97 3.92 5.63
N LEU A 476 20.11 4.07 4.32
CA LEU A 476 21.18 3.42 3.54
C LEU A 476 22.56 3.86 4.03
N LYS A 477 22.73 5.16 4.30
CA LYS A 477 24.00 5.71 4.81
C LYS A 477 24.32 5.19 6.21
N GLU A 478 23.34 5.22 7.12
CA GLU A 478 23.52 4.79 8.51
C GLU A 478 23.84 3.31 8.64
N LYS A 479 23.08 2.45 7.93
CA LYS A 479 23.15 1.00 8.12
C LYS A 479 24.18 0.31 7.22
N ILE A 480 24.47 0.87 6.04
CA ILE A 480 25.29 0.20 5.01
C ILE A 480 26.51 1.03 4.62
N GLY A 481 26.49 2.35 4.88
CA GLY A 481 27.54 3.27 4.46
C GLY A 481 27.39 3.73 3.01
N ILE A 482 26.24 3.50 2.37
CA ILE A 482 25.96 4.00 1.01
C ILE A 482 25.67 5.50 1.10
N SER A 483 26.50 6.30 0.42
CA SER A 483 26.28 7.75 0.27
C SER A 483 25.99 8.04 -1.19
N PRO A 484 24.75 8.41 -1.55
CA PRO A 484 24.38 8.62 -2.94
C PRO A 484 25.09 9.84 -3.55
N LYS A 485 25.43 9.76 -4.85
CA LYS A 485 25.91 10.90 -5.65
C LYS A 485 24.86 11.99 -5.73
N ALA A 486 23.59 11.60 -5.84
CA ALA A 486 22.45 12.49 -5.86
C ALA A 486 21.21 11.84 -5.20
N GLU A 487 20.28 12.70 -4.78
CA GLU A 487 18.98 12.32 -4.25
C GLU A 487 17.90 13.03 -5.06
N LEU A 488 17.02 12.27 -5.71
CA LEU A 488 15.82 12.79 -6.35
C LEU A 488 14.65 12.61 -5.40
N ARG A 489 14.20 13.70 -4.80
CA ARG A 489 13.14 13.73 -3.80
C ARG A 489 11.89 14.43 -4.33
N GLN A 490 10.71 13.84 -4.06
CA GLN A 490 9.43 14.46 -4.35
C GLN A 490 8.54 14.43 -3.11
N TYR A 491 8.00 15.58 -2.73
CA TYR A 491 7.20 15.77 -1.51
C TYR A 491 6.08 16.79 -1.71
N ASN A 492 5.46 16.73 -2.87
CA ASN A 492 4.32 17.59 -3.28
C ASN A 492 2.98 16.86 -3.24
N GLY A 493 2.97 15.65 -2.66
CA GLY A 493 1.79 14.79 -2.58
C GLY A 493 1.46 14.01 -3.86
N ARG A 494 2.28 14.07 -4.89
CA ARG A 494 2.11 13.34 -6.15
C ARG A 494 3.13 12.24 -6.31
N PRO A 495 2.79 11.11 -6.95
CA PRO A 495 3.81 10.15 -7.40
C PRO A 495 4.72 10.82 -8.43
N PHE A 496 5.91 10.28 -8.63
CA PHE A 496 6.78 10.73 -9.71
C PHE A 496 6.12 10.49 -11.07
N ASP A 497 6.11 11.53 -11.91
CA ASP A 497 5.82 11.36 -13.33
C ASP A 497 7.01 10.70 -14.03
N PRO A 498 6.82 9.64 -14.81
CA PRO A 498 7.92 8.92 -15.47
C PRO A 498 8.73 9.77 -16.45
N ILE A 499 8.11 10.74 -17.11
CA ILE A 499 8.80 11.62 -18.07
C ILE A 499 9.72 12.57 -17.33
N ASP A 500 9.20 13.26 -16.33
CA ASP A 500 9.97 14.21 -15.50
C ASP A 500 11.10 13.50 -14.76
N LEU A 501 10.82 12.32 -14.21
CA LEU A 501 11.82 11.53 -13.50
C LEU A 501 12.92 11.04 -14.44
N SER A 502 12.57 10.61 -15.65
CA SER A 502 13.53 10.21 -16.67
C SER A 502 14.49 11.36 -17.03
N ASN A 503 13.96 12.57 -17.22
CA ASN A 503 14.77 13.76 -17.51
C ASN A 503 15.72 14.07 -16.35
N LYS A 504 15.23 14.06 -15.11
CA LYS A 504 16.07 14.29 -13.92
C LYS A 504 17.15 13.24 -13.74
N ILE A 505 16.88 11.97 -14.05
CA ILE A 505 17.92 10.92 -14.01
C ILE A 505 19.03 11.21 -15.05
N LYS A 506 18.66 11.61 -16.28
CA LYS A 506 19.62 11.97 -17.33
C LYS A 506 20.46 13.22 -17.00
N GLU A 507 19.93 14.14 -16.18
CA GLU A 507 20.67 15.32 -15.72
C GLU A 507 21.74 14.98 -14.67
N VAL A 508 21.58 13.87 -13.93
CA VAL A 508 22.52 13.42 -12.90
C VAL A 508 23.67 12.62 -13.50
N PHE A 509 23.42 11.88 -14.57
CA PHE A 509 24.34 10.96 -15.23
C PHE A 509 24.50 11.28 -16.72
#